data_d366a552278e7c8f876c801b367ce035
#
_entry.id   d366a552278e7c8f876c801b367ce035
#
_cell.length_a   1.000
_cell.length_b   1.000
_cell.length_c   1.000
_cell.angle_alpha   90.00
_cell.angle_beta   90.00
_cell.angle_gamma   90.00
#
_symmetry.space_group_name_H-M   'P 1'
#
loop_
_entity.id
_entity.type
_entity.pdbx_description
1 polymer ?
#
loop_
_entity_poly.entity_id
_entity_poly.type
_entity_poly.pdbx_seq_one_letter_code
_entity_poly.pdbx_strand_id
1 'polypeptide(L)'
;VMEAPVTVLKRDPKEVEQKARAYLAKVGIAEKCDAWPAQLSGGQQQRAAIARALCMEPRALLFDEPTSALDPELEQEVVKVIKALAEEGRTMILVTHDMKLAADVSDHVIFLHKGKIEEEGPPDRLFGNPQTERLRGFLSATA
;
A
#
# COMPACT_ATOMS: atom_id res chain seq x y z
N VAL A 1 -6.73 -1.14 15.55
CA VAL A 1 -5.47 -1.78 15.12
C VAL A 1 -5.27 -3.12 15.84
N MET A 2 -5.51 -3.19 17.15
CA MET A 2 -5.22 -4.36 18.01
C MET A 2 -6.24 -5.51 17.96
N GLU A 3 -7.46 -5.25 17.52
CA GLU A 3 -8.58 -6.18 17.69
C GLU A 3 -8.32 -7.56 17.07
N ALA A 4 -7.94 -7.61 15.80
CA ALA A 4 -7.71 -8.89 15.12
C ALA A 4 -6.55 -9.71 15.69
N PRO A 5 -5.36 -9.16 15.99
CA PRO A 5 -4.29 -9.91 16.66
C PRO A 5 -4.71 -10.49 18.00
N VAL A 6 -5.47 -9.75 18.81
CA VAL A 6 -5.92 -10.21 20.12
C VAL A 6 -7.04 -11.23 20.02
N THR A 7 -8.09 -10.93 19.24
CA THR A 7 -9.32 -11.74 19.21
C THR A 7 -9.18 -12.98 18.32
N VAL A 8 -8.52 -12.85 17.17
CA VAL A 8 -8.37 -13.93 16.17
C VAL A 8 -7.12 -14.76 16.44
N LEU A 9 -5.95 -14.10 16.57
CA LEU A 9 -4.68 -14.80 16.78
C LEU A 9 -4.40 -15.13 18.25
N LYS A 10 -5.26 -14.70 19.17
CA LYS A 10 -5.14 -14.96 20.63
C LYS A 10 -3.80 -14.52 21.22
N ARG A 11 -3.20 -13.48 20.67
CA ARG A 11 -1.94 -12.92 21.17
C ARG A 11 -2.16 -12.13 22.46
N ASP A 12 -1.12 -11.99 23.25
CA ASP A 12 -1.16 -11.19 24.49
C ASP A 12 -1.49 -9.72 24.19
N PRO A 13 -2.51 -9.13 24.85
CA PRO A 13 -2.92 -7.75 24.57
C PRO A 13 -1.84 -6.70 24.81
N LYS A 14 -0.95 -6.91 25.79
CA LYS A 14 0.15 -5.96 26.10
C LYS A 14 1.21 -5.98 25.02
N GLU A 15 1.57 -7.17 24.53
CA GLU A 15 2.51 -7.32 23.41
C GLU A 15 1.93 -6.70 22.13
N VAL A 16 0.64 -6.95 21.87
CA VAL A 16 -0.05 -6.39 20.71
C VAL A 16 -0.13 -4.86 20.81
N GLU A 17 -0.35 -4.30 21.98
CA GLU A 17 -0.38 -2.84 22.18
C GLU A 17 0.98 -2.20 21.83
N GLN A 18 2.08 -2.78 22.31
CA GLN A 18 3.42 -2.30 21.98
C GLN A 18 3.68 -2.31 20.46
N LYS A 19 3.31 -3.41 19.78
CA LYS A 19 3.43 -3.53 18.33
C LYS A 19 2.54 -2.54 17.60
N ALA A 20 1.28 -2.37 18.04
CA ALA A 20 0.35 -1.44 17.45
C ALA A 20 0.86 0.01 17.51
N ARG A 21 1.39 0.43 18.68
CA ARG A 21 2.00 1.76 18.83
C ARG A 21 3.23 1.93 17.93
N ALA A 22 4.08 0.91 17.82
CA ALA A 22 5.23 0.91 16.94
C ALA A 22 4.82 1.03 15.45
N TYR A 23 3.80 0.29 15.01
CA TYR A 23 3.30 0.40 13.63
C TYR A 23 2.60 1.73 13.36
N LEU A 24 1.86 2.30 14.32
CA LEU A 24 1.29 3.64 14.17
C LEU A 24 2.37 4.72 14.05
N ALA A 25 3.46 4.59 14.82
CA ALA A 25 4.62 5.47 14.67
C ALA A 25 5.29 5.30 13.30
N LYS A 26 5.46 4.06 12.84
CA LYS A 26 6.04 3.74 11.53
C LYS A 26 5.27 4.37 10.37
N VAL A 27 3.94 4.38 10.44
CA VAL A 27 3.11 5.03 9.41
C VAL A 27 2.87 6.53 9.68
N GLY A 28 3.58 7.12 10.65
CA GLY A 28 3.59 8.56 10.90
C GLY A 28 2.32 9.13 11.53
N ILE A 29 1.61 8.34 12.36
CA ILE A 29 0.43 8.77 13.12
C ILE A 29 0.46 8.33 14.58
N ALA A 30 1.65 8.33 15.21
CA ALA A 30 1.83 7.92 16.60
C ALA A 30 0.94 8.72 17.57
N GLU A 31 0.78 10.02 17.32
CA GLU A 31 -0.03 10.94 18.13
C GLU A 31 -1.54 10.66 18.07
N LYS A 32 -1.96 9.83 17.14
CA LYS A 32 -3.36 9.41 16.94
C LYS A 32 -3.69 8.04 17.54
N CYS A 33 -2.81 7.47 18.35
CA CYS A 33 -2.99 6.11 18.88
C CYS A 33 -4.30 5.92 19.67
N ASP A 34 -4.77 6.95 20.34
CA ASP A 34 -6.01 6.93 21.15
C ASP A 34 -7.19 7.64 20.45
N ALA A 35 -7.02 8.05 19.17
CA ALA A 35 -8.06 8.70 18.40
C ALA A 35 -9.07 7.69 17.82
N TRP A 36 -10.34 8.11 17.74
CA TRP A 36 -11.38 7.37 17.04
C TRP A 36 -11.25 7.56 15.52
N PRO A 37 -11.67 6.57 14.70
CA PRO A 37 -11.60 6.70 13.23
C PRO A 37 -12.22 7.97 12.66
N ALA A 38 -13.34 8.43 13.23
CA ALA A 38 -14.02 9.66 12.82
C ALA A 38 -13.21 10.96 13.08
N GLN A 39 -12.15 10.89 13.88
CA GLN A 39 -11.25 12.01 14.20
C GLN A 39 -10.02 12.05 13.30
N LEU A 40 -9.90 11.10 12.36
CA LEU A 40 -8.78 10.95 11.45
C LEU A 40 -9.13 11.52 10.07
N SER A 41 -8.17 12.19 9.42
CA SER A 41 -8.29 12.53 7.99
C SER A 41 -8.28 11.26 7.14
N GLY A 42 -8.70 11.35 5.86
CA GLY A 42 -8.68 10.21 4.93
C GLY A 42 -7.32 9.54 4.85
N GLY A 43 -6.23 10.31 4.68
CA GLY A 43 -4.86 9.78 4.66
C GLY A 43 -4.43 9.16 5.99
N GLN A 44 -4.86 9.71 7.13
CA GLN A 44 -4.61 9.11 8.45
C GLN A 44 -5.38 7.80 8.63
N GLN A 45 -6.63 7.72 8.15
CA GLN A 45 -7.41 6.48 8.16
C GLN A 45 -6.74 5.39 7.32
N GLN A 46 -6.23 5.75 6.13
CA GLN A 46 -5.51 4.82 5.26
C GLN A 46 -4.23 4.31 5.91
N ARG A 47 -3.43 5.21 6.50
CA ARG A 47 -2.22 4.82 7.24
C ARG A 47 -2.54 3.97 8.49
N ALA A 48 -3.62 4.25 9.18
CA ALA A 48 -4.11 3.41 10.28
C ALA A 48 -4.55 2.02 9.79
N ALA A 49 -5.15 1.92 8.58
CA ALA A 49 -5.49 0.64 7.97
C ALA A 49 -4.23 -0.18 7.62
N ILE A 50 -3.18 0.47 7.12
CA ILE A 50 -1.87 -0.17 6.88
C ILE A 50 -1.27 -0.67 8.21
N ALA A 51 -1.24 0.16 9.25
CA ALA A 51 -0.75 -0.24 10.57
C ALA A 51 -1.54 -1.42 11.16
N ARG A 52 -2.86 -1.44 10.95
CA ARG A 52 -3.73 -2.56 11.33
C ARG A 52 -3.35 -3.86 10.62
N ALA A 53 -3.09 -3.79 9.30
CA ALA A 53 -2.65 -4.95 8.53
C ALA A 53 -1.28 -5.44 8.99
N LEU A 54 -0.33 -4.54 9.22
CA LEU A 54 1.01 -4.86 9.71
C LEU A 54 1.00 -5.52 11.09
N CYS A 55 0.05 -5.15 11.95
CA CYS A 55 -0.08 -5.71 13.30
C CYS A 55 -0.43 -7.21 13.31
N MET A 56 -0.98 -7.72 12.21
CA MET A 56 -1.19 -9.15 11.98
C MET A 56 0.11 -9.90 11.65
N GLU A 57 1.21 -9.19 11.38
CA GLU A 57 2.49 -9.74 10.92
C GLU A 57 2.32 -10.65 9.70
N PRO A 58 1.70 -10.15 8.62
CA PRO A 58 1.38 -10.96 7.45
C PRO A 58 2.64 -11.31 6.66
N ARG A 59 2.59 -12.43 5.93
CA ARG A 59 3.65 -12.82 4.98
C ARG A 59 3.61 -12.00 3.69
N ALA A 60 2.45 -11.49 3.32
CA ALA A 60 2.25 -10.61 2.17
C ALA A 60 1.17 -9.57 2.48
N LEU A 61 1.32 -8.36 1.92
CA LEU A 61 0.35 -7.26 1.98
C LEU A 61 -0.31 -7.10 0.62
N LEU A 62 -1.62 -6.89 0.62
CA LEU A 62 -2.40 -6.62 -0.59
C LEU A 62 -2.94 -5.19 -0.49
N PHE A 63 -2.62 -4.38 -1.50
CA PHE A 63 -3.12 -3.02 -1.66
C PHE A 63 -4.01 -2.94 -2.89
N ASP A 64 -5.21 -2.45 -2.72
CA ASP A 64 -6.15 -2.21 -3.80
C ASP A 64 -6.47 -0.71 -3.84
N GLU A 65 -5.94 -0.01 -4.84
CA GLU A 65 -6.09 1.43 -5.06
C GLU A 65 -5.87 2.26 -3.77
N PRO A 66 -4.71 2.14 -3.08
CA PRO A 66 -4.54 2.69 -1.73
C PRO A 66 -4.60 4.22 -1.64
N THR A 67 -4.54 4.93 -2.76
CA THR A 67 -4.51 6.39 -2.82
C THR A 67 -5.71 7.01 -3.55
N SER A 68 -6.54 6.22 -4.24
CA SER A 68 -7.57 6.70 -5.18
C SER A 68 -8.64 7.65 -4.60
N ALA A 69 -8.86 7.60 -3.27
CA ALA A 69 -9.86 8.45 -2.58
C ALA A 69 -9.23 9.59 -1.77
N LEU A 70 -7.96 9.92 -2.02
CA LEU A 70 -7.21 10.91 -1.27
C LEU A 70 -6.89 12.15 -2.11
N ASP A 71 -6.80 13.29 -1.44
CA ASP A 71 -6.24 14.50 -2.03
C ASP A 71 -4.74 14.31 -2.30
N PRO A 72 -4.13 14.99 -3.29
CA PRO A 72 -2.74 14.79 -3.70
C PRO A 72 -1.73 14.94 -2.57
N GLU A 73 -1.98 15.81 -1.59
CA GLU A 73 -1.12 16.01 -0.42
C GLU A 73 -1.16 14.78 0.51
N LEU A 74 -2.36 14.25 0.77
CA LEU A 74 -2.55 13.08 1.62
C LEU A 74 -2.10 11.78 0.93
N GLU A 75 -2.21 11.72 -0.40
CA GLU A 75 -1.69 10.63 -1.22
C GLU A 75 -0.20 10.44 -1.02
N GLN A 76 0.59 11.52 -1.07
CA GLN A 76 2.04 11.46 -0.88
C GLN A 76 2.45 10.86 0.46
N GLU A 77 1.68 11.08 1.51
CA GLU A 77 1.94 10.49 2.83
C GLU A 77 1.76 8.96 2.83
N VAL A 78 0.72 8.47 2.13
CA VAL A 78 0.48 7.02 1.98
C VAL A 78 1.54 6.38 1.07
N VAL A 79 1.89 7.05 -0.04
CA VAL A 79 2.95 6.62 -0.96
C VAL A 79 4.29 6.45 -0.23
N LYS A 80 4.67 7.38 0.65
CA LYS A 80 5.89 7.28 1.47
C LYS A 80 5.89 6.01 2.34
N VAL A 81 4.75 5.68 2.93
CA VAL A 81 4.62 4.45 3.75
C VAL A 81 4.80 3.21 2.88
N ILE A 82 4.16 3.15 1.70
CA ILE A 82 4.27 2.00 0.78
C ILE A 82 5.72 1.83 0.31
N LYS A 83 6.41 2.93 -0.06
CA LYS A 83 7.84 2.91 -0.44
C LYS A 83 8.73 2.38 0.68
N ALA A 84 8.54 2.85 1.90
CA ALA A 84 9.31 2.38 3.04
C ALA A 84 9.10 0.86 3.30
N LEU A 85 7.88 0.34 3.08
CA LEU A 85 7.59 -1.09 3.19
C LEU A 85 8.25 -1.90 2.06
N ALA A 86 8.34 -1.36 0.84
CA ALA A 86 9.06 -1.97 -0.27
C ALA A 86 10.57 -2.05 0.03
N GLU A 87 11.17 -0.94 0.48
CA GLU A 87 12.59 -0.87 0.88
C GLU A 87 12.95 -1.85 2.00
N GLU A 88 12.00 -2.18 2.88
CA GLU A 88 12.17 -3.22 3.91
C GLU A 88 12.09 -4.65 3.35
N GLY A 89 11.88 -4.84 2.07
CA GLY A 89 11.75 -6.14 1.42
C GLY A 89 10.43 -6.86 1.76
N ARG A 90 9.36 -6.13 2.08
CA ARG A 90 8.04 -6.72 2.31
C ARG A 90 7.46 -7.27 1.01
N THR A 91 6.95 -8.49 1.05
CA THR A 91 6.18 -9.04 -0.07
C THR A 91 4.85 -8.29 -0.17
N MET A 92 4.62 -7.67 -1.33
CA MET A 92 3.41 -6.87 -1.57
C MET A 92 2.83 -7.15 -2.94
N ILE A 93 1.50 -7.08 -3.05
CA ILE A 93 0.78 -6.97 -4.32
C ILE A 93 0.04 -5.64 -4.28
N LEU A 94 0.29 -4.80 -5.28
CA LEU A 94 -0.30 -3.48 -5.40
C LEU A 94 -1.11 -3.38 -6.68
N VAL A 95 -2.40 -3.09 -6.56
CA VAL A 95 -3.26 -2.68 -7.67
C VAL A 95 -3.34 -1.17 -7.63
N THR A 96 -2.96 -0.51 -8.71
CA THR A 96 -2.96 0.95 -8.81
C THR A 96 -3.03 1.42 -10.27
N HIS A 97 -3.54 2.62 -10.46
CA HIS A 97 -3.43 3.37 -11.71
C HIS A 97 -2.33 4.45 -11.64
N ASP A 98 -1.63 4.60 -10.51
CA ASP A 98 -0.46 5.46 -10.38
C ASP A 98 0.78 4.73 -10.93
N MET A 99 1.13 5.06 -12.17
CA MET A 99 2.27 4.44 -12.87
C MET A 99 3.60 4.81 -12.22
N LYS A 100 3.69 6.00 -11.60
CA LYS A 100 4.90 6.43 -10.90
C LYS A 100 5.11 5.60 -9.63
N LEU A 101 4.05 5.41 -8.84
CA LEU A 101 4.12 4.54 -7.66
C LEU A 101 4.49 3.11 -8.08
N ALA A 102 3.83 2.57 -9.12
CA ALA A 102 4.13 1.23 -9.63
C ALA A 102 5.60 1.11 -10.08
N ALA A 103 6.14 2.10 -10.79
CA ALA A 103 7.53 2.12 -11.22
C ALA A 103 8.52 2.17 -10.03
N ASP A 104 8.18 2.97 -9.01
CA ASP A 104 9.09 3.24 -7.89
C ASP A 104 9.19 2.09 -6.87
N VAL A 105 8.14 1.23 -6.76
CA VAL A 105 8.06 0.22 -5.68
C VAL A 105 8.02 -1.22 -6.16
N SER A 106 7.83 -1.49 -7.46
CA SER A 106 7.62 -2.85 -7.96
C SER A 106 8.91 -3.46 -8.51
N ASP A 107 9.13 -4.74 -8.20
CA ASP A 107 10.14 -5.57 -8.87
C ASP A 107 9.56 -6.17 -10.16
N HIS A 108 8.24 -6.35 -10.20
CA HIS A 108 7.52 -6.94 -11.33
C HIS A 108 6.16 -6.28 -11.49
N VAL A 109 5.80 -5.91 -12.71
CA VAL A 109 4.54 -5.27 -13.07
C VAL A 109 3.75 -6.17 -14.01
N ILE A 110 2.46 -6.27 -13.78
CA ILE A 110 1.51 -7.02 -14.61
C ILE A 110 0.45 -6.05 -15.14
N PHE A 111 0.38 -5.90 -16.45
CA PHE A 111 -0.67 -5.13 -17.11
C PHE A 111 -1.83 -6.04 -17.50
N LEU A 112 -2.99 -5.77 -16.88
CA LEU A 112 -4.21 -6.55 -17.09
C LEU A 112 -5.14 -5.85 -18.08
N HIS A 113 -5.67 -6.61 -19.04
CA HIS A 113 -6.71 -6.14 -19.94
C HIS A 113 -7.79 -7.21 -20.15
N LYS A 114 -9.06 -6.85 -19.94
CA LYS A 114 -10.21 -7.77 -20.09
C LYS A 114 -10.05 -9.10 -19.37
N GLY A 115 -9.50 -9.05 -18.14
CA GLY A 115 -9.30 -10.24 -17.30
C GLY A 115 -8.15 -11.16 -17.71
N LYS A 116 -7.25 -10.70 -18.60
CA LYS A 116 -6.07 -11.44 -19.05
C LYS A 116 -4.81 -10.62 -18.81
N ILE A 117 -3.70 -11.31 -18.60
CA ILE A 117 -2.38 -10.68 -18.61
C ILE A 117 -2.05 -10.32 -20.07
N GLU A 118 -1.96 -9.04 -20.35
CA GLU A 118 -1.62 -8.50 -21.67
C GLU A 118 -0.10 -8.38 -21.83
N GLU A 119 0.56 -7.89 -20.78
CA GLU A 119 2.01 -7.77 -20.72
C GLU A 119 2.48 -7.79 -19.28
N GLU A 120 3.68 -8.34 -19.02
CA GLU A 120 4.27 -8.38 -17.69
C GLU A 120 5.81 -8.30 -17.75
N GLY A 121 6.44 -7.83 -16.68
CA GLY A 121 7.88 -7.78 -16.54
C GLY A 121 8.37 -6.69 -15.59
N PRO A 122 9.68 -6.43 -15.56
CA PRO A 122 10.22 -5.37 -14.72
C PRO A 122 9.71 -3.99 -15.16
N PRO A 123 9.54 -3.05 -14.21
CA PRO A 123 8.94 -1.74 -14.48
C PRO A 123 9.66 -0.96 -15.58
N ASP A 124 11.00 -0.96 -15.60
CA ASP A 124 11.78 -0.25 -16.64
C ASP A 124 11.44 -0.73 -18.05
N ARG A 125 11.18 -2.02 -18.22
CA ARG A 125 10.79 -2.57 -19.52
C ARG A 125 9.36 -2.19 -19.86
N LEU A 126 8.42 -2.37 -18.94
CA LEU A 126 7.01 -2.12 -19.22
C LEU A 126 6.73 -0.63 -19.49
N PHE A 127 7.31 0.24 -18.70
CA PHE A 127 7.06 1.69 -18.81
C PHE A 127 7.97 2.35 -19.85
N GLY A 128 9.22 1.87 -19.99
CA GLY A 128 10.18 2.46 -20.92
C GLY A 128 10.10 1.93 -22.36
N ASN A 129 9.70 0.66 -22.54
CA ASN A 129 9.62 0.02 -23.86
C ASN A 129 8.45 -0.99 -23.95
N PRO A 130 7.19 -0.52 -23.81
CA PRO A 130 6.01 -1.37 -23.92
C PRO A 130 5.90 -2.04 -25.28
N GLN A 131 5.66 -3.35 -25.31
CA GLN A 131 5.64 -4.14 -26.55
C GLN A 131 4.25 -4.15 -27.18
N THR A 132 3.19 -4.13 -26.36
CA THR A 132 1.81 -4.15 -26.86
C THR A 132 1.31 -2.75 -27.19
N GLU A 133 0.53 -2.64 -28.26
CA GLU A 133 -0.13 -1.38 -28.64
C GLU A 133 -1.09 -0.92 -27.54
N ARG A 134 -1.70 -1.87 -26.84
CA ARG A 134 -2.65 -1.59 -25.77
C ARG A 134 -1.99 -0.94 -24.57
N LEU A 135 -0.82 -1.44 -24.12
CA LEU A 135 -0.07 -0.82 -23.02
C LEU A 135 0.45 0.57 -23.43
N ARG A 136 0.96 0.72 -24.65
CA ARG A 136 1.37 2.05 -25.18
C ARG A 136 0.24 3.08 -25.13
N GLY A 137 -0.96 2.68 -25.59
CA GLY A 137 -2.13 3.55 -25.54
C GLY A 137 -2.56 3.90 -24.12
N PHE A 138 -2.49 2.94 -23.20
CA PHE A 138 -2.80 3.17 -21.79
C PHE A 138 -1.82 4.15 -21.15
N LEU A 139 -0.52 3.94 -21.29
CA LEU A 139 0.51 4.84 -20.75
C LEU A 139 0.42 6.26 -21.31
N SER A 140 0.12 6.39 -22.61
CA SER A 140 -0.07 7.72 -23.23
C SER A 140 -1.30 8.47 -22.72
N ALA A 141 -2.30 7.77 -22.17
CA ALA A 141 -3.50 8.39 -21.63
C ALA A 141 -3.36 8.75 -20.14
N THR A 142 -2.35 8.20 -19.45
CA THR A 142 -2.10 8.40 -18.02
C THR A 142 -0.85 9.26 -17.74
N ALA A 143 -0.12 9.67 -18.76
CA ALA A 143 1.03 10.60 -18.70
C ALA A 143 0.53 12.09 -18.76
#